data_08b72a2ea0db6d3faf697531a2a9fc57
#
_entry.id   08b72a2ea0db6d3faf697531a2a9fc57
#
_cell.length_a   1.000
_cell.length_b   1.000
_cell.length_c   1.000
_cell.angle_alpha   90.00
_cell.angle_beta   90.00
_cell.angle_gamma   90.00
#
_symmetry.space_group_name_H-M   'P 1'
#
loop_
_entity.id
_entity.type
_entity.pdbx_description
1 polymer ?
#
loop_
_entity_poly.entity_id
_entity_poly.type
_entity_poly.pdbx_seq_one_letter_code
_entity_poly.pdbx_strand_id
1 'polypeptide(L)'
;MSRTESRRVTQRQIAQLAGVSQATVSLVLNNRTGGDIRIPDETRERVLRVIEETKYVADPSARRLAGVDNRILGVFTYEPAFPTRSLDFYTPLLNGIEAGAEELGSDLLLFTSTPVVDGRRRLFHERNRLRLADGVLLLGVEMDPNELARLVIEGFRVVAVGRRDTPAIPYVGIDYTAATAQVVGRALALGHRRVLYLRLDSDGESVRDRYQGVLNATSATDVVLADRLSDGSDLEADWREITTFAPTLVIAESPEVAQSLHDRAVHEGYDVPRDLSIIALGSSPRVSPDDVSFTRLNPPRTELGQRAVHLLARLLSDDDYPSADELRTLLPCPIIDGATLSAPTQEARP
;
A
#
# COMPACT_ATOMS: atom_id res chain seq x y z
N MET A 1 -9.47 -3.61 48.85
CA MET A 1 -9.76 -2.46 47.99
C MET A 1 -10.74 -2.93 46.92
N SER A 2 -12.01 -2.55 47.07
CA SER A 2 -13.10 -2.92 46.14
C SER A 2 -12.90 -2.21 44.82
N ARG A 3 -12.79 -2.97 43.73
CA ARG A 3 -12.80 -2.46 42.37
C ARG A 3 -14.20 -1.92 42.09
N THR A 4 -14.35 -0.59 42.14
CA THR A 4 -15.57 0.08 41.67
C THR A 4 -15.63 -0.18 40.16
N GLU A 5 -16.44 -1.13 39.72
CA GLU A 5 -16.77 -1.29 38.29
C GLU A 5 -17.43 0.00 37.83
N SER A 6 -16.70 0.78 37.05
CA SER A 6 -17.23 1.92 36.28
C SER A 6 -18.22 1.34 35.27
N ARG A 7 -19.49 1.25 35.67
CA ARG A 7 -20.59 0.74 34.84
C ARG A 7 -20.76 1.71 33.66
N ARG A 8 -20.35 1.26 32.48
CA ARG A 8 -20.52 2.04 31.23
C ARG A 8 -21.98 2.48 31.11
N VAL A 9 -22.21 3.76 30.88
CA VAL A 9 -23.54 4.32 30.61
C VAL A 9 -24.11 3.65 29.36
N THR A 10 -25.38 3.29 29.35
CA THR A 10 -26.08 2.63 28.26
C THR A 10 -27.04 3.59 27.57
N GLN A 11 -27.41 3.32 26.30
CA GLN A 11 -28.44 4.09 25.59
C GLN A 11 -29.76 4.17 26.38
N ARG A 12 -30.11 3.11 27.12
CA ARG A 12 -31.32 3.08 27.97
C ARG A 12 -31.22 4.10 29.11
N GLN A 13 -30.04 4.26 29.70
CA GLN A 13 -29.81 5.27 30.73
C GLN A 13 -29.84 6.69 30.17
N ILE A 14 -29.26 6.90 28.97
CA ILE A 14 -29.39 8.18 28.26
C ILE A 14 -30.87 8.50 27.99
N ALA A 15 -31.63 7.53 27.52
CA ALA A 15 -33.06 7.70 27.28
C ALA A 15 -33.85 8.10 28.55
N GLN A 16 -33.54 7.47 29.69
CA GLN A 16 -34.09 7.84 30.98
C GLN A 16 -33.73 9.25 31.43
N LEU A 17 -32.47 9.62 31.34
CA LEU A 17 -31.98 10.95 31.73
C LEU A 17 -32.51 12.08 30.84
N ALA A 18 -32.63 11.81 29.53
CA ALA A 18 -33.17 12.76 28.55
C ALA A 18 -34.73 12.79 28.52
N GLY A 19 -35.43 11.86 29.21
CA GLY A 19 -36.88 11.76 29.21
C GLY A 19 -37.47 11.40 27.84
N VAL A 20 -36.78 10.51 27.09
CA VAL A 20 -37.18 10.08 25.74
C VAL A 20 -37.14 8.55 25.61
N SER A 21 -37.63 8.02 24.48
CA SER A 21 -37.48 6.60 24.16
C SER A 21 -36.05 6.26 23.73
N GLN A 22 -35.63 5.00 23.93
CA GLN A 22 -34.34 4.53 23.42
C GLN A 22 -34.21 4.67 21.89
N ALA A 23 -35.34 4.52 21.16
CA ALA A 23 -35.40 4.76 19.71
C ALA A 23 -35.08 6.22 19.39
N THR A 24 -35.58 7.17 20.15
CA THR A 24 -35.28 8.62 19.97
C THR A 24 -33.79 8.89 20.18
N VAL A 25 -33.16 8.30 21.21
CA VAL A 25 -31.71 8.41 21.43
C VAL A 25 -30.93 7.82 20.26
N SER A 26 -31.35 6.67 19.74
CA SER A 26 -30.72 6.04 18.58
C SER A 26 -30.82 6.91 17.33
N LEU A 27 -31.98 7.53 17.08
CA LEU A 27 -32.16 8.43 15.94
C LEU A 27 -31.29 9.70 16.05
N VAL A 28 -31.17 10.27 17.24
CA VAL A 28 -30.29 11.44 17.50
C VAL A 28 -28.81 11.09 17.28
N LEU A 29 -28.36 9.95 17.82
CA LEU A 29 -26.97 9.47 17.70
C LEU A 29 -26.57 9.18 16.26
N ASN A 30 -27.51 8.67 15.46
CA ASN A 30 -27.23 8.24 14.07
C ASN A 30 -27.49 9.35 13.05
N ASN A 31 -27.85 10.56 13.50
CA ASN A 31 -28.17 11.72 12.65
C ASN A 31 -29.14 11.38 11.48
N ARG A 32 -29.97 10.34 11.65
CA ARG A 32 -30.95 9.96 10.64
C ARG A 32 -32.09 10.98 10.60
N THR A 33 -31.95 11.96 9.71
CA THR A 33 -33.00 12.95 9.40
C THR A 33 -33.83 12.55 8.17
N GLY A 34 -33.56 11.40 7.58
CA GLY A 34 -34.28 10.89 6.40
C GLY A 34 -35.39 9.92 6.81
N GLY A 35 -36.63 10.35 6.77
CA GLY A 35 -37.81 9.58 7.06
C GLY A 35 -38.90 10.44 7.75
N ASP A 36 -40.14 9.95 7.83
CA ASP A 36 -41.30 10.64 8.39
C ASP A 36 -41.22 11.02 9.89
N ILE A 37 -40.09 10.76 10.55
CA ILE A 37 -39.91 11.03 12.00
C ILE A 37 -39.00 12.24 12.17
N ARG A 38 -39.62 13.42 12.31
CA ARG A 38 -38.92 14.65 12.66
C ARG A 38 -38.82 14.75 14.20
N ILE A 39 -37.58 14.68 14.72
CA ILE A 39 -37.31 14.92 16.14
C ILE A 39 -37.26 16.43 16.36
N PRO A 40 -38.06 17.00 17.31
CA PRO A 40 -37.98 18.43 17.63
C PRO A 40 -36.57 18.81 18.08
N ASP A 41 -36.11 20.00 17.65
CA ASP A 41 -34.76 20.50 17.96
C ASP A 41 -34.46 20.53 19.45
N GLU A 42 -35.43 20.98 20.27
CA GLU A 42 -35.32 20.96 21.73
C GLU A 42 -35.07 19.57 22.31
N THR A 43 -35.73 18.54 21.72
CA THR A 43 -35.53 17.13 22.14
C THR A 43 -34.15 16.65 21.76
N ARG A 44 -33.68 17.02 20.56
CA ARG A 44 -32.35 16.69 20.07
C ARG A 44 -31.27 17.30 20.93
N GLU A 45 -31.38 18.61 21.25
CA GLU A 45 -30.41 19.29 22.10
C GLU A 45 -30.36 18.69 23.50
N ARG A 46 -31.52 18.36 24.08
CA ARG A 46 -31.58 17.69 25.39
C ARG A 46 -30.87 16.34 25.40
N VAL A 47 -31.05 15.53 24.38
CA VAL A 47 -30.37 14.23 24.24
C VAL A 47 -28.86 14.44 24.09
N LEU A 48 -28.42 15.37 23.23
CA LEU A 48 -27.00 15.66 23.02
C LEU A 48 -26.32 16.17 24.29
N ARG A 49 -26.99 17.02 25.08
CA ARG A 49 -26.49 17.48 26.37
C ARG A 49 -26.27 16.34 27.36
N VAL A 50 -27.21 15.41 27.47
CA VAL A 50 -27.08 14.23 28.35
C VAL A 50 -25.95 13.32 27.90
N ILE A 51 -25.76 13.16 26.57
CA ILE A 51 -24.63 12.39 26.01
C ILE A 51 -23.31 13.04 26.42
N GLU A 52 -23.18 14.38 26.29
CA GLU A 52 -21.99 15.12 26.64
C GLU A 52 -21.69 15.04 28.15
N GLU A 53 -22.68 15.29 29.02
CA GLU A 53 -22.55 15.24 30.48
C GLU A 53 -22.15 13.85 30.98
N THR A 54 -22.67 12.79 30.34
CA THR A 54 -22.39 11.39 30.72
C THR A 54 -21.15 10.83 30.06
N LYS A 55 -20.53 11.57 29.12
CA LYS A 55 -19.43 11.09 28.26
C LYS A 55 -19.79 9.76 27.61
N TYR A 56 -21.03 9.60 27.23
CA TYR A 56 -21.50 8.37 26.62
C TYR A 56 -20.91 8.19 25.23
N VAL A 57 -20.26 7.02 25.03
CA VAL A 57 -19.82 6.57 23.70
C VAL A 57 -20.63 5.34 23.33
N ALA A 58 -21.29 5.38 22.18
CA ALA A 58 -22.05 4.24 21.69
C ALA A 58 -21.12 3.02 21.47
N ASP A 59 -21.58 1.85 21.89
CA ASP A 59 -20.83 0.60 21.68
C ASP A 59 -20.72 0.31 20.17
N PRO A 60 -19.52 0.17 19.62
CA PRO A 60 -19.32 -0.12 18.20
C PRO A 60 -20.04 -1.38 17.72
N SER A 61 -20.11 -2.41 18.57
CA SER A 61 -20.80 -3.66 18.24
C SER A 61 -22.32 -3.45 18.14
N ALA A 62 -22.88 -2.60 19.03
CA ALA A 62 -24.31 -2.26 18.99
C ALA A 62 -24.64 -1.38 17.77
N ARG A 63 -23.77 -0.44 17.39
CA ARG A 63 -23.93 0.37 16.18
C ARG A 63 -23.96 -0.51 14.94
N ARG A 64 -23.03 -1.43 14.85
CA ARG A 64 -22.95 -2.37 13.72
C ARG A 64 -24.18 -3.26 13.59
N LEU A 65 -24.70 -3.79 14.72
CA LEU A 65 -25.96 -4.55 14.73
C LEU A 65 -27.16 -3.73 14.27
N ALA A 66 -27.10 -2.41 14.46
CA ALA A 66 -28.09 -1.45 13.96
C ALA A 66 -27.84 -1.00 12.52
N GLY A 67 -26.83 -1.56 11.81
CA GLY A 67 -26.49 -1.17 10.44
C GLY A 67 -25.88 0.23 10.35
N VAL A 68 -25.21 0.69 11.40
CA VAL A 68 -24.57 2.02 11.46
C VAL A 68 -23.06 1.86 11.41
N ASP A 69 -22.39 2.58 10.54
CA ASP A 69 -20.93 2.59 10.43
C ASP A 69 -20.28 3.08 11.72
N ASN A 70 -19.18 2.42 12.08
CA ASN A 70 -18.40 2.79 13.26
C ASN A 70 -17.35 3.87 12.97
N ARG A 71 -17.12 4.18 11.69
CA ARG A 71 -16.01 5.00 11.20
C ARG A 71 -14.66 4.40 11.58
N ILE A 72 -14.56 3.06 11.50
CA ILE A 72 -13.32 2.34 11.73
C ILE A 72 -12.92 1.66 10.43
N LEU A 73 -11.80 2.10 9.87
CA LEU A 73 -11.17 1.46 8.71
C LEU A 73 -10.07 0.51 9.18
N GLY A 74 -10.11 -0.71 8.70
CA GLY A 74 -9.11 -1.72 9.01
C GLY A 74 -7.89 -1.61 8.10
N VAL A 75 -6.72 -1.90 8.64
CA VAL A 75 -5.50 -2.09 7.87
C VAL A 75 -4.94 -3.46 8.21
N PHE A 76 -4.86 -4.33 7.22
CA PHE A 76 -4.23 -5.64 7.32
C PHE A 76 -2.97 -5.67 6.45
N THR A 77 -1.85 -6.11 7.04
CA THR A 77 -0.59 -6.28 6.33
C THR A 77 -0.20 -7.74 6.30
N TYR A 78 0.10 -8.28 5.12
CA TYR A 78 0.56 -9.66 4.98
C TYR A 78 1.94 -9.85 5.58
N GLU A 79 2.84 -8.89 5.39
CA GLU A 79 4.15 -8.83 6.03
C GLU A 79 4.09 -7.91 7.28
N PRO A 80 5.09 -7.96 8.17
CA PRO A 80 5.19 -7.02 9.30
C PRO A 80 5.22 -5.56 8.80
N ALA A 81 4.29 -4.73 9.27
CA ALA A 81 4.19 -3.31 8.87
C ALA A 81 5.35 -2.44 9.41
N PHE A 82 5.93 -2.86 10.51
CA PHE A 82 7.01 -2.14 11.22
C PHE A 82 8.23 -3.04 11.39
N PRO A 83 8.95 -3.35 10.32
CA PRO A 83 10.13 -4.21 10.40
C PRO A 83 11.30 -3.46 11.05
N THR A 84 12.06 -4.16 11.90
CA THR A 84 13.22 -3.59 12.60
C THR A 84 14.46 -3.45 11.73
N ARG A 85 14.53 -4.14 10.60
CA ARG A 85 15.73 -4.24 9.75
C ARG A 85 15.48 -4.00 8.26
N SER A 86 14.26 -4.01 7.79
CA SER A 86 13.97 -3.73 6.38
C SER A 86 13.57 -2.28 6.21
N LEU A 87 13.81 -1.83 5.00
CA LEU A 87 13.40 -0.53 4.54
C LEU A 87 11.94 -0.29 4.83
N ASP A 88 11.70 0.93 5.18
CA ASP A 88 10.42 1.47 5.57
C ASP A 88 9.47 1.60 4.37
N PHE A 89 9.20 0.44 3.73
CA PHE A 89 8.34 0.37 2.56
C PHE A 89 6.91 0.83 2.87
N TYR A 90 6.44 0.51 4.08
CA TYR A 90 5.06 0.76 4.47
C TYR A 90 4.80 2.17 4.99
N THR A 91 5.78 2.88 5.56
CA THR A 91 5.53 4.20 6.15
C THR A 91 4.89 5.20 5.19
N PRO A 92 5.37 5.40 3.94
CA PRO A 92 4.71 6.33 3.03
C PRO A 92 3.27 5.93 2.69
N LEU A 93 2.98 4.62 2.61
CA LEU A 93 1.62 4.12 2.40
C LEU A 93 0.74 4.40 3.61
N LEU A 94 1.23 4.09 4.81
CA LEU A 94 0.51 4.30 6.06
C LEU A 94 0.25 5.80 6.31
N ASN A 95 1.20 6.67 6.00
CA ASN A 95 1.00 8.13 6.06
C ASN A 95 -0.15 8.58 5.14
N GLY A 96 -0.22 8.04 3.92
CA GLY A 96 -1.32 8.33 3.01
C GLY A 96 -2.66 7.78 3.49
N ILE A 97 -2.65 6.58 4.08
CA ILE A 97 -3.84 5.96 4.67
C ILE A 97 -4.33 6.78 5.87
N GLU A 98 -3.41 7.22 6.74
CA GLU A 98 -3.73 8.08 7.89
C GLU A 98 -4.36 9.40 7.44
N ALA A 99 -3.72 10.10 6.50
CA ALA A 99 -4.25 11.35 5.97
C ALA A 99 -5.66 11.19 5.36
N GLY A 100 -5.88 10.14 4.55
CA GLY A 100 -7.20 9.86 3.99
C GLY A 100 -8.25 9.51 5.05
N ALA A 101 -7.88 8.79 6.10
CA ALA A 101 -8.77 8.46 7.20
C ALA A 101 -9.13 9.72 8.03
N GLU A 102 -8.16 10.61 8.28
CA GLU A 102 -8.37 11.89 8.95
C GLU A 102 -9.37 12.77 8.19
N GLU A 103 -9.20 12.91 6.86
CA GLU A 103 -10.13 13.65 6.00
C GLU A 103 -11.58 13.14 6.10
N LEU A 104 -11.76 11.84 6.29
CA LEU A 104 -13.06 11.18 6.42
C LEU A 104 -13.58 11.17 7.88
N GLY A 105 -12.80 11.62 8.85
CA GLY A 105 -13.13 11.52 10.27
C GLY A 105 -13.29 10.07 10.73
N SER A 106 -12.44 9.18 10.24
CA SER A 106 -12.42 7.74 10.54
C SER A 106 -11.18 7.35 11.33
N ASP A 107 -11.32 6.39 12.23
CA ASP A 107 -10.20 5.80 12.96
C ASP A 107 -9.58 4.63 12.18
N LEU A 108 -8.29 4.36 12.42
CA LEU A 108 -7.58 3.21 11.83
C LEU A 108 -7.41 2.09 12.85
N LEU A 109 -7.74 0.86 12.45
CA LEU A 109 -7.51 -0.36 13.22
C LEU A 109 -6.49 -1.25 12.50
N LEU A 110 -5.28 -1.34 13.03
CA LEU A 110 -4.25 -2.21 12.48
C LEU A 110 -4.38 -3.64 13.03
N PHE A 111 -4.55 -4.63 12.16
CA PHE A 111 -4.68 -6.03 12.51
C PHE A 111 -3.31 -6.71 12.61
N THR A 112 -2.82 -6.91 13.84
CA THR A 112 -1.51 -7.51 14.11
C THR A 112 -1.56 -8.83 14.87
N SER A 113 -2.77 -9.29 15.26
CA SER A 113 -2.94 -10.49 16.11
C SER A 113 -2.65 -11.80 15.39
N THR A 114 -2.71 -11.84 14.07
CA THR A 114 -2.38 -13.01 13.26
C THR A 114 -0.86 -13.23 13.25
N PRO A 115 -0.38 -14.44 13.61
CA PRO A 115 1.05 -14.71 13.60
C PRO A 115 1.62 -14.66 12.19
N VAL A 116 2.91 -14.31 12.12
CA VAL A 116 3.69 -14.39 10.88
C VAL A 116 4.26 -15.81 10.78
N VAL A 117 3.96 -16.51 9.69
CA VAL A 117 4.46 -17.85 9.37
C VAL A 117 5.07 -17.75 7.97
N ASP A 118 6.32 -18.20 7.81
CA ASP A 118 7.06 -18.10 6.55
C ASP A 118 7.07 -16.67 5.96
N GLY A 119 7.27 -15.69 6.86
CA GLY A 119 7.33 -14.27 6.51
C GLY A 119 5.98 -13.60 6.27
N ARG A 120 4.87 -14.30 6.32
CA ARG A 120 3.53 -13.77 5.99
C ARG A 120 2.47 -14.10 7.02
N ARG A 121 1.45 -13.25 7.11
CA ARG A 121 0.22 -13.50 7.85
C ARG A 121 -0.84 -14.11 6.93
N ARG A 122 -1.74 -14.91 7.52
CA ARG A 122 -2.93 -15.44 6.85
C ARG A 122 -4.17 -14.64 7.21
N LEU A 123 -4.94 -14.24 6.20
CA LEU A 123 -6.19 -13.50 6.40
C LEU A 123 -7.22 -14.31 7.20
N PHE A 124 -7.42 -15.58 6.84
CA PHE A 124 -8.40 -16.45 7.48
C PHE A 124 -7.76 -17.31 8.60
N HIS A 125 -7.26 -16.62 9.61
CA HIS A 125 -6.77 -17.22 10.84
C HIS A 125 -7.81 -17.02 11.96
N GLU A 126 -7.91 -17.95 12.91
CA GLU A 126 -8.88 -17.89 14.02
C GLU A 126 -8.81 -16.61 14.87
N ARG A 127 -7.63 -15.97 14.91
CA ARG A 127 -7.39 -14.70 15.61
C ARG A 127 -7.74 -13.47 14.79
N ASN A 128 -8.08 -13.65 13.52
CA ASN A 128 -8.39 -12.52 12.66
C ASN A 128 -9.78 -11.96 12.99
N ARG A 129 -9.84 -10.64 13.10
CA ARG A 129 -11.04 -9.90 13.50
C ARG A 129 -11.40 -8.82 12.51
N LEU A 130 -11.21 -9.05 11.19
CA LEU A 130 -11.49 -8.05 10.15
C LEU A 130 -12.87 -7.42 10.27
N ARG A 131 -13.86 -8.19 10.76
CA ARG A 131 -15.23 -7.69 10.98
C ARG A 131 -15.35 -6.65 12.10
N LEU A 132 -14.28 -6.25 12.80
CA LEU A 132 -14.32 -5.10 13.72
C LEU A 132 -14.29 -3.77 12.97
N ALA A 133 -13.76 -3.74 11.77
CA ALA A 133 -13.76 -2.56 10.91
C ALA A 133 -14.96 -2.58 9.95
N ASP A 134 -15.37 -1.41 9.48
CA ASP A 134 -16.46 -1.27 8.50
C ASP A 134 -15.99 -1.74 7.11
N GLY A 135 -14.73 -1.47 6.78
CA GLY A 135 -14.02 -1.97 5.61
C GLY A 135 -12.53 -2.12 5.88
N VAL A 136 -11.79 -2.80 5.00
CA VAL A 136 -10.38 -3.15 5.24
C VAL A 136 -9.50 -2.84 4.03
N LEU A 137 -8.39 -2.16 4.27
CA LEU A 137 -7.28 -2.01 3.35
C LEU A 137 -6.33 -3.20 3.50
N LEU A 138 -5.98 -3.84 2.39
CA LEU A 138 -5.08 -4.98 2.34
C LEU A 138 -3.74 -4.54 1.77
N LEU A 139 -2.66 -4.68 2.54
CA LEU A 139 -1.30 -4.34 2.17
C LEU A 139 -0.44 -5.60 2.14
N GLY A 140 0.36 -5.74 1.10
CA GLY A 140 1.31 -6.85 0.96
C GLY A 140 1.95 -6.86 -0.42
N VAL A 141 3.17 -7.36 -0.50
CA VAL A 141 3.85 -7.57 -1.79
C VAL A 141 3.17 -8.71 -2.52
N GLU A 142 2.94 -9.80 -1.81
CA GLU A 142 2.20 -10.95 -2.32
C GLU A 142 0.98 -11.24 -1.45
N MET A 143 -0.14 -11.56 -2.08
CA MET A 143 -1.39 -11.92 -1.43
C MET A 143 -1.90 -13.24 -2.00
N ASP A 144 -2.44 -14.11 -1.14
CA ASP A 144 -2.99 -15.39 -1.57
C ASP A 144 -4.29 -15.15 -2.39
N PRO A 145 -4.33 -15.53 -3.69
CA PRO A 145 -5.51 -15.31 -4.52
C PRO A 145 -6.78 -16.00 -3.99
N ASN A 146 -6.63 -17.14 -3.29
CA ASN A 146 -7.77 -17.85 -2.73
C ASN A 146 -8.34 -17.11 -1.51
N GLU A 147 -7.48 -16.52 -0.68
CA GLU A 147 -7.93 -15.68 0.43
C GLU A 147 -8.64 -14.43 -0.09
N LEU A 148 -8.10 -13.79 -1.14
CA LEU A 148 -8.75 -12.63 -1.77
C LEU A 148 -10.11 -12.99 -2.37
N ALA A 149 -10.20 -14.09 -3.12
CA ALA A 149 -11.45 -14.56 -3.71
C ALA A 149 -12.49 -14.86 -2.61
N ARG A 150 -12.06 -15.46 -1.52
CA ARG A 150 -12.93 -15.76 -0.38
C ARG A 150 -13.47 -14.50 0.29
N LEU A 151 -12.68 -13.41 0.41
CA LEU A 151 -13.17 -12.12 0.94
C LEU A 151 -14.34 -11.59 0.12
N VAL A 152 -14.25 -11.68 -1.22
CA VAL A 152 -15.34 -11.26 -2.12
C VAL A 152 -16.58 -12.10 -1.90
N ILE A 153 -16.44 -13.43 -1.87
CA ILE A 153 -17.56 -14.37 -1.67
C ILE A 153 -18.23 -14.13 -0.31
N GLU A 154 -17.46 -13.88 0.75
CA GLU A 154 -17.98 -13.61 2.08
C GLU A 154 -18.51 -12.17 2.28
N GLY A 155 -18.49 -11.35 1.23
CA GLY A 155 -19.04 -9.99 1.23
C GLY A 155 -18.27 -9.00 2.09
N PHE A 156 -16.96 -9.18 2.26
CA PHE A 156 -16.13 -8.17 2.91
C PHE A 156 -15.95 -6.94 2.02
N ARG A 157 -16.05 -5.76 2.61
CA ARG A 157 -15.67 -4.51 1.96
C ARG A 157 -14.16 -4.34 2.09
N VAL A 158 -13.44 -4.54 0.99
CA VAL A 158 -11.97 -4.50 0.98
C VAL A 158 -11.45 -3.75 -0.24
N VAL A 159 -10.29 -3.10 -0.07
CA VAL A 159 -9.50 -2.54 -1.17
C VAL A 159 -8.06 -3.02 -1.00
N ALA A 160 -7.48 -3.60 -2.03
CA ALA A 160 -6.06 -3.92 -2.05
C ALA A 160 -5.23 -2.68 -2.43
N VAL A 161 -4.15 -2.46 -1.68
CA VAL A 161 -3.14 -1.44 -2.01
C VAL A 161 -2.07 -2.12 -2.86
N GLY A 162 -2.06 -1.79 -4.15
CA GLY A 162 -1.31 -2.47 -5.19
C GLY A 162 -2.23 -3.24 -6.15
N ARG A 163 -1.84 -3.34 -7.42
CA ARG A 163 -2.55 -4.09 -8.45
C ARG A 163 -2.68 -5.57 -8.07
N ARG A 164 -3.84 -6.16 -8.35
CA ARG A 164 -4.11 -7.60 -8.12
C ARG A 164 -4.73 -8.24 -9.35
N ASP A 165 -4.29 -9.47 -9.64
CA ASP A 165 -4.84 -10.27 -10.72
C ASP A 165 -6.18 -10.92 -10.35
N THR A 166 -6.41 -11.16 -9.04
CA THR A 166 -7.65 -11.78 -8.55
C THR A 166 -8.87 -11.01 -9.02
N PRO A 167 -9.81 -11.67 -9.75
CA PRO A 167 -11.03 -11.04 -10.22
C PRO A 167 -11.86 -10.45 -9.07
N ALA A 168 -12.58 -9.37 -9.36
CA ALA A 168 -13.51 -8.70 -8.45
C ALA A 168 -12.90 -8.11 -7.16
N ILE A 169 -11.59 -8.16 -6.95
CA ILE A 169 -10.93 -7.42 -5.87
C ILE A 169 -10.71 -5.98 -6.32
N PRO A 170 -11.32 -4.99 -5.63
CA PRO A 170 -11.01 -3.59 -5.84
C PRO A 170 -9.56 -3.29 -5.43
N TYR A 171 -8.88 -2.46 -6.23
CA TYR A 171 -7.53 -2.03 -5.89
C TYR A 171 -7.21 -0.63 -6.40
N VAL A 172 -6.27 0.01 -5.73
CA VAL A 172 -5.49 1.11 -6.28
C VAL A 172 -4.05 0.62 -6.40
N GLY A 173 -3.50 0.64 -7.61
CA GLY A 173 -2.15 0.16 -7.92
C GLY A 173 -1.31 1.23 -8.57
N ILE A 174 -0.11 0.84 -9.02
CA ILE A 174 0.83 1.67 -9.76
C ILE A 174 1.09 1.00 -11.11
N ASP A 175 1.11 1.77 -12.18
CA ASP A 175 1.47 1.29 -13.52
C ASP A 175 3.00 1.12 -13.65
N TYR A 176 3.50 0.04 -13.04
CA TYR A 176 4.91 -0.30 -13.13
C TYR A 176 5.31 -0.76 -14.53
N THR A 177 4.40 -1.38 -15.28
CA THR A 177 4.69 -1.86 -16.64
C THR A 177 5.04 -0.70 -17.56
N ALA A 178 4.20 0.32 -17.62
CA ALA A 178 4.45 1.48 -18.47
C ALA A 178 5.68 2.28 -18.00
N ALA A 179 5.81 2.52 -16.68
CA ALA A 179 6.92 3.29 -16.14
C ALA A 179 8.28 2.59 -16.35
N THR A 180 8.34 1.27 -16.14
CA THR A 180 9.57 0.50 -16.38
C THR A 180 9.91 0.47 -17.86
N ALA A 181 8.95 0.24 -18.74
CA ALA A 181 9.19 0.29 -20.18
C ALA A 181 9.73 1.67 -20.62
N GLN A 182 9.20 2.75 -20.03
CA GLN A 182 9.65 4.11 -20.34
C GLN A 182 11.09 4.38 -19.88
N VAL A 183 11.47 4.02 -18.64
CA VAL A 183 12.83 4.28 -18.12
C VAL A 183 13.85 3.40 -18.83
N VAL A 184 13.54 2.15 -19.13
CA VAL A 184 14.41 1.27 -19.92
C VAL A 184 14.53 1.79 -21.35
N GLY A 185 13.43 2.20 -21.98
CA GLY A 185 13.44 2.80 -23.32
C GLY A 185 14.34 4.03 -23.42
N ARG A 186 14.41 4.88 -22.37
CA ARG A 186 15.37 6.01 -22.30
C ARG A 186 16.82 5.52 -22.35
N ALA A 187 17.15 4.48 -21.59
CA ALA A 187 18.50 3.91 -21.60
C ALA A 187 18.86 3.29 -22.97
N LEU A 188 17.92 2.60 -23.61
CA LEU A 188 18.13 2.05 -24.95
C LEU A 188 18.31 3.14 -26.01
N ALA A 189 17.61 4.28 -25.89
CA ALA A 189 17.79 5.45 -26.74
C ALA A 189 19.18 6.09 -26.59
N LEU A 190 19.81 5.97 -25.40
CA LEU A 190 21.20 6.38 -25.17
C LEU A 190 22.23 5.42 -25.78
N GLY A 191 21.82 4.26 -26.28
CA GLY A 191 22.69 3.30 -26.95
C GLY A 191 23.03 2.05 -26.14
N HIS A 192 22.46 1.84 -24.97
CA HIS A 192 22.66 0.60 -24.21
C HIS A 192 22.11 -0.59 -24.98
N ARG A 193 22.91 -1.68 -25.09
CA ARG A 193 22.54 -2.93 -25.80
C ARG A 193 22.82 -4.20 -25.00
N ARG A 194 23.64 -4.09 -23.93
CA ARG A 194 23.89 -5.18 -22.99
C ARG A 194 23.33 -4.79 -21.64
N VAL A 195 22.23 -5.41 -21.27
CA VAL A 195 21.42 -5.04 -20.10
C VAL A 195 21.34 -6.24 -19.16
N LEU A 196 21.69 -6.03 -17.89
CA LEU A 196 21.47 -7.00 -16.82
C LEU A 196 20.34 -6.49 -15.92
N TYR A 197 19.32 -7.33 -15.71
CA TYR A 197 18.24 -7.04 -14.78
C TYR A 197 18.36 -7.90 -13.52
N LEU A 198 18.57 -7.24 -12.39
CA LEU A 198 18.57 -7.86 -11.06
C LEU A 198 17.18 -7.70 -10.45
N ARG A 199 16.42 -8.78 -10.45
CA ARG A 199 15.03 -8.78 -10.02
C ARG A 199 14.83 -9.54 -8.72
N LEU A 200 13.81 -9.15 -7.95
CA LEU A 200 13.44 -9.85 -6.73
C LEU A 200 12.87 -11.24 -7.04
N ASP A 201 13.14 -12.20 -6.14
CA ASP A 201 12.52 -13.52 -6.13
C ASP A 201 11.14 -13.41 -5.47
N SER A 202 10.15 -13.01 -6.24
CA SER A 202 8.78 -12.82 -5.77
C SER A 202 7.78 -12.97 -6.91
N ASP A 203 6.66 -13.61 -6.62
CA ASP A 203 5.51 -13.75 -7.52
C ASP A 203 4.53 -12.58 -7.41
N GLY A 204 4.87 -11.53 -6.67
CA GLY A 204 4.05 -10.35 -6.52
C GLY A 204 3.78 -9.65 -7.86
N GLU A 205 2.57 -9.15 -8.04
CA GLU A 205 2.15 -8.50 -9.29
C GLU A 205 3.06 -7.32 -9.65
N SER A 206 3.53 -6.56 -8.67
CA SER A 206 4.43 -5.43 -8.91
C SER A 206 5.79 -5.85 -9.48
N VAL A 207 6.30 -7.03 -9.10
CA VAL A 207 7.56 -7.60 -9.64
C VAL A 207 7.34 -8.05 -11.08
N ARG A 208 6.25 -8.78 -11.33
CA ARG A 208 5.88 -9.23 -12.68
C ARG A 208 5.61 -8.05 -13.63
N ASP A 209 4.98 -6.98 -13.14
CA ASP A 209 4.71 -5.78 -13.93
C ASP A 209 6.00 -5.06 -14.34
N ARG A 210 6.99 -4.95 -13.44
CA ARG A 210 8.31 -4.39 -13.79
C ARG A 210 9.04 -5.26 -14.80
N TYR A 211 9.04 -6.57 -14.58
CA TYR A 211 9.64 -7.51 -15.55
C TYR A 211 8.99 -7.39 -16.92
N GLN A 212 7.65 -7.35 -16.97
CA GLN A 212 6.93 -7.14 -18.23
C GLN A 212 7.30 -5.80 -18.89
N GLY A 213 7.51 -4.75 -18.10
CA GLY A 213 7.99 -3.46 -18.59
C GLY A 213 9.38 -3.54 -19.23
N VAL A 214 10.31 -4.28 -18.62
CA VAL A 214 11.64 -4.54 -19.21
C VAL A 214 11.49 -5.30 -20.54
N LEU A 215 10.69 -6.38 -20.57
CA LEU A 215 10.45 -7.15 -21.78
C LEU A 215 9.81 -6.31 -22.89
N ASN A 216 8.82 -5.47 -22.57
CA ASN A 216 8.17 -4.59 -23.53
C ASN A 216 9.16 -3.61 -24.18
N ALA A 217 10.13 -3.09 -23.40
CA ALA A 217 11.14 -2.18 -23.91
C ALA A 217 12.20 -2.88 -24.79
N THR A 218 12.49 -4.17 -24.53
CA THR A 218 13.61 -4.88 -25.17
C THR A 218 13.19 -5.80 -26.32
N SER A 219 11.93 -6.26 -26.37
CA SER A 219 11.45 -7.35 -27.25
C SER A 219 11.61 -7.08 -28.77
N ALA A 220 11.60 -5.82 -29.18
CA ALA A 220 11.70 -5.43 -30.61
C ALA A 220 13.05 -4.78 -30.94
N THR A 221 14.10 -5.09 -30.16
CA THR A 221 15.41 -4.44 -30.26
C THR A 221 16.53 -5.46 -30.39
N ASP A 222 17.75 -5.01 -30.68
CA ASP A 222 18.99 -5.77 -30.71
C ASP A 222 19.67 -5.91 -29.32
N VAL A 223 18.89 -5.71 -28.25
CA VAL A 223 19.36 -5.79 -26.86
C VAL A 223 19.62 -7.24 -26.45
N VAL A 224 20.80 -7.47 -25.87
CA VAL A 224 21.10 -8.70 -25.15
C VAL A 224 20.73 -8.47 -23.69
N LEU A 225 19.60 -9.06 -23.27
CA LEU A 225 19.10 -9.01 -21.90
C LEU A 225 19.48 -10.27 -21.15
N ALA A 226 20.14 -10.11 -20.01
CA ALA A 226 20.27 -11.15 -18.99
C ALA A 226 19.45 -10.76 -17.76
N ASP A 227 18.89 -11.74 -17.07
CA ASP A 227 18.24 -11.50 -15.77
C ASP A 227 18.75 -12.47 -14.71
N ARG A 228 18.78 -11.99 -13.46
CA ARG A 228 19.19 -12.74 -12.28
C ARG A 228 18.30 -12.39 -11.11
N LEU A 229 17.95 -13.41 -10.31
CA LEU A 229 17.30 -13.18 -9.02
C LEU A 229 18.32 -12.64 -8.02
N SER A 230 18.00 -11.53 -7.39
CA SER A 230 18.83 -10.89 -6.36
C SER A 230 17.96 -10.12 -5.36
N ASP A 231 18.15 -10.41 -4.09
CA ASP A 231 17.64 -9.64 -2.96
C ASP A 231 18.73 -8.80 -2.26
N GLY A 232 19.93 -8.79 -2.83
CA GLY A 232 21.11 -8.12 -2.31
C GLY A 232 21.84 -8.87 -1.19
N SER A 233 21.43 -10.08 -0.84
CA SER A 233 22.09 -10.89 0.21
C SER A 233 23.43 -11.47 -0.23
N ASP A 234 23.64 -11.67 -1.54
CA ASP A 234 24.89 -12.17 -2.15
C ASP A 234 25.44 -11.19 -3.20
N LEU A 235 25.94 -10.05 -2.73
CA LEU A 235 26.52 -9.02 -3.59
C LEU A 235 27.71 -9.54 -4.43
N GLU A 236 28.47 -10.51 -3.92
CA GLU A 236 29.59 -11.10 -4.65
C GLU A 236 29.12 -11.91 -5.86
N ALA A 237 28.00 -12.61 -5.75
CA ALA A 237 27.42 -13.33 -6.87
C ALA A 237 26.82 -12.34 -7.91
N ASP A 238 26.18 -11.28 -7.47
CA ASP A 238 25.67 -10.24 -8.36
C ASP A 238 26.83 -9.53 -9.10
N TRP A 239 27.92 -9.23 -8.39
CA TRP A 239 29.10 -8.62 -8.99
C TRP A 239 29.82 -9.54 -9.99
N ARG A 240 29.88 -10.82 -9.68
CA ARG A 240 30.44 -11.84 -10.61
C ARG A 240 29.61 -11.92 -11.91
N GLU A 241 28.29 -11.83 -11.82
CA GLU A 241 27.43 -11.79 -13.00
C GLU A 241 27.72 -10.52 -13.84
N ILE A 242 27.87 -9.37 -13.20
CA ILE A 242 28.23 -8.09 -13.86
C ILE A 242 29.57 -8.25 -14.59
N THR A 243 30.61 -8.75 -13.92
CA THR A 243 31.93 -8.91 -14.55
C THR A 243 31.96 -9.96 -15.65
N THR A 244 31.16 -11.01 -15.55
CA THR A 244 31.09 -12.08 -16.56
C THR A 244 30.26 -11.67 -17.78
N PHE A 245 29.10 -11.09 -17.55
CA PHE A 245 28.19 -10.66 -18.62
C PHE A 245 28.65 -9.34 -19.25
N ALA A 246 29.44 -8.52 -18.54
CA ALA A 246 29.88 -7.20 -18.95
C ALA A 246 28.76 -6.30 -19.50
N PRO A 247 27.70 -6.02 -18.73
CA PRO A 247 26.62 -5.14 -19.14
C PRO A 247 27.11 -3.67 -19.18
N THR A 248 26.50 -2.86 -20.04
CA THR A 248 26.67 -1.40 -19.98
C THR A 248 25.57 -0.76 -19.12
N LEU A 249 24.49 -1.49 -18.82
CA LEU A 249 23.40 -1.07 -17.98
C LEU A 249 23.00 -2.20 -17.02
N VAL A 250 22.91 -1.86 -15.74
CA VAL A 250 22.27 -2.69 -14.73
C VAL A 250 20.95 -2.04 -14.33
N ILE A 251 19.89 -2.81 -14.32
CA ILE A 251 18.59 -2.45 -13.77
C ILE A 251 18.43 -3.22 -12.46
N ALA A 252 18.34 -2.51 -11.34
CA ALA A 252 18.12 -3.11 -10.03
C ALA A 252 16.68 -2.87 -9.59
N GLU A 253 15.96 -3.92 -9.24
CA GLU A 253 14.58 -3.81 -8.79
C GLU A 253 14.48 -3.16 -7.40
N SER A 254 15.42 -3.49 -6.50
CA SER A 254 15.54 -2.86 -5.19
C SER A 254 16.50 -1.67 -5.24
N PRO A 255 16.13 -0.51 -4.66
CA PRO A 255 17.04 0.63 -4.52
C PRO A 255 18.26 0.33 -3.64
N GLU A 256 18.15 -0.63 -2.72
CA GLU A 256 19.25 -1.06 -1.86
C GLU A 256 20.28 -1.87 -2.64
N VAL A 257 19.82 -2.77 -3.51
CA VAL A 257 20.70 -3.49 -4.44
C VAL A 257 21.39 -2.50 -5.36
N ALA A 258 20.68 -1.49 -5.88
CA ALA A 258 21.28 -0.44 -6.69
C ALA A 258 22.39 0.30 -5.95
N GLN A 259 22.18 0.68 -4.68
CA GLN A 259 23.18 1.37 -3.86
C GLN A 259 24.40 0.47 -3.60
N SER A 260 24.18 -0.77 -3.16
CA SER A 260 25.27 -1.72 -2.89
C SER A 260 26.12 -1.98 -4.14
N LEU A 261 25.50 -2.09 -5.30
CA LEU A 261 26.19 -2.28 -6.57
C LEU A 261 26.96 -1.04 -7.00
N HIS A 262 26.40 0.15 -6.80
CA HIS A 262 27.08 1.41 -7.07
C HIS A 262 28.36 1.50 -6.24
N ASP A 263 28.26 1.27 -4.94
CA ASP A 263 29.38 1.37 -4.02
C ASP A 263 30.46 0.34 -4.37
N ARG A 264 30.05 -0.88 -4.75
CA ARG A 264 30.96 -1.91 -5.22
C ARG A 264 31.64 -1.52 -6.55
N ALA A 265 30.89 -1.00 -7.51
CA ALA A 265 31.43 -0.56 -8.79
C ALA A 265 32.50 0.54 -8.61
N VAL A 266 32.21 1.54 -7.78
CA VAL A 266 33.17 2.60 -7.45
C VAL A 266 34.40 2.04 -6.75
N HIS A 267 34.24 1.09 -5.81
CA HIS A 267 35.36 0.43 -5.14
C HIS A 267 36.26 -0.34 -6.11
N GLU A 268 35.69 -0.98 -7.12
CA GLU A 268 36.42 -1.71 -8.17
C GLU A 268 36.95 -0.78 -9.27
N GLY A 269 36.79 0.52 -9.14
CA GLY A 269 37.33 1.54 -10.04
C GLY A 269 36.51 1.76 -11.30
N TYR A 270 35.22 1.39 -11.29
CA TYR A 270 34.29 1.76 -12.37
C TYR A 270 33.82 3.20 -12.19
N ASP A 271 33.73 3.93 -13.30
CA ASP A 271 33.07 5.23 -13.35
C ASP A 271 31.56 5.01 -13.64
N VAL A 272 30.73 5.29 -12.64
CA VAL A 272 29.27 5.30 -12.80
C VAL A 272 28.83 6.74 -13.05
N PRO A 273 28.17 7.03 -14.16
CA PRO A 273 27.51 6.12 -15.12
C PRO A 273 28.30 5.73 -16.37
N ARG A 274 29.54 6.19 -16.55
CA ARG A 274 30.27 6.11 -17.81
C ARG A 274 30.65 4.68 -18.21
N ASP A 275 31.23 3.91 -17.27
CA ASP A 275 31.60 2.50 -17.50
C ASP A 275 30.41 1.55 -17.26
N LEU A 276 29.55 1.90 -16.32
CA LEU A 276 28.36 1.14 -15.96
C LEU A 276 27.24 2.07 -15.53
N SER A 277 26.16 2.11 -16.28
CA SER A 277 24.94 2.81 -15.87
C SER A 277 24.09 1.93 -14.95
N ILE A 278 23.42 2.55 -13.96
CA ILE A 278 22.55 1.85 -12.99
C ILE A 278 21.20 2.58 -12.92
N ILE A 279 20.11 1.82 -13.10
CA ILE A 279 18.73 2.27 -12.90
C ILE A 279 18.13 1.52 -11.70
N ALA A 280 17.44 2.23 -10.80
CA ALA A 280 16.68 1.64 -9.72
C ALA A 280 15.17 1.65 -10.03
N LEU A 281 14.49 0.51 -9.93
CA LEU A 281 13.03 0.41 -10.16
C LEU A 281 12.21 0.71 -8.90
N GLY A 282 12.73 1.55 -8.03
CA GLY A 282 12.09 1.99 -6.82
C GLY A 282 12.80 3.18 -6.19
N SER A 283 12.22 3.70 -5.12
CA SER A 283 12.80 4.78 -4.31
C SER A 283 12.93 4.33 -2.86
N SER A 284 14.09 4.60 -2.23
CA SER A 284 14.23 4.47 -0.79
C SER A 284 13.42 5.58 -0.10
N PRO A 285 12.67 5.28 0.96
CA PRO A 285 11.98 6.31 1.75
C PRO A 285 12.94 7.16 2.58
N ARG A 286 14.16 6.69 2.81
CA ARG A 286 15.22 7.41 3.52
C ARG A 286 16.27 7.85 2.51
N VAL A 287 16.38 9.14 2.30
CA VAL A 287 17.40 9.76 1.44
C VAL A 287 18.37 10.48 2.37
N SER A 288 19.65 10.09 2.33
CA SER A 288 20.73 10.86 2.95
C SER A 288 21.24 11.92 1.96
N PRO A 289 21.71 13.07 2.44
CA PRO A 289 22.37 14.05 1.56
C PRO A 289 23.57 13.50 0.78
N ASP A 290 24.20 12.45 1.31
CA ASP A 290 25.36 11.79 0.69
C ASP A 290 24.96 10.63 -0.24
N ASP A 291 23.66 10.30 -0.34
CA ASP A 291 23.18 9.23 -1.20
C ASP A 291 23.31 9.59 -2.68
N VAL A 292 23.63 8.57 -3.48
CA VAL A 292 23.72 8.70 -4.93
C VAL A 292 22.36 9.01 -5.51
N SER A 293 22.28 10.02 -6.37
CA SER A 293 21.06 10.35 -7.09
C SER A 293 20.86 9.39 -8.27
N PHE A 294 20.14 8.30 -8.03
CA PHE A 294 19.83 7.33 -9.08
C PHE A 294 18.78 7.85 -10.06
N THR A 295 18.98 7.51 -11.35
CA THR A 295 17.84 7.47 -12.27
C THR A 295 16.93 6.33 -11.82
N ARG A 296 15.66 6.66 -11.46
CA ARG A 296 14.81 5.71 -10.77
C ARG A 296 13.32 5.92 -11.01
N LEU A 297 12.55 4.88 -10.73
CA LEU A 297 11.12 5.01 -10.52
C LEU A 297 10.87 5.62 -9.13
N ASN A 298 9.86 6.49 -9.05
CA ASN A 298 9.43 7.11 -7.79
C ASN A 298 7.94 6.82 -7.53
N PRO A 299 7.61 5.62 -7.04
CA PRO A 299 6.23 5.24 -6.80
C PRO A 299 5.53 6.21 -5.84
N PRO A 300 4.35 6.76 -6.17
CA PRO A 300 3.62 7.73 -5.33
C PRO A 300 2.91 7.03 -4.18
N ARG A 301 3.67 6.44 -3.24
CA ARG A 301 3.13 5.56 -2.19
C ARG A 301 2.17 6.27 -1.24
N THR A 302 2.40 7.54 -0.91
CA THR A 302 1.50 8.33 -0.06
C THR A 302 0.16 8.55 -0.78
N GLU A 303 0.17 8.98 -2.03
CA GLU A 303 -1.04 9.14 -2.83
C GLU A 303 -1.77 7.80 -3.00
N LEU A 304 -1.02 6.71 -3.21
CA LEU A 304 -1.57 5.36 -3.32
C LEU A 304 -2.39 4.98 -2.07
N GLY A 305 -1.83 5.23 -0.88
CA GLY A 305 -2.52 4.98 0.39
C GLY A 305 -3.79 5.81 0.54
N GLN A 306 -3.71 7.12 0.28
CA GLN A 306 -4.84 8.04 0.36
C GLN A 306 -5.97 7.66 -0.61
N ARG A 307 -5.63 7.37 -1.87
CA ARG A 307 -6.60 6.93 -2.88
C ARG A 307 -7.29 5.62 -2.52
N ALA A 308 -6.56 4.69 -1.90
CA ALA A 308 -7.14 3.42 -1.45
C ALA A 308 -8.17 3.63 -0.32
N VAL A 309 -7.94 4.58 0.59
CA VAL A 309 -8.92 4.97 1.63
C VAL A 309 -10.16 5.57 0.99
N HIS A 310 -10.01 6.50 0.05
CA HIS A 310 -11.15 7.12 -0.62
C HIS A 310 -11.98 6.09 -1.43
N LEU A 311 -11.31 5.15 -2.11
CA LEU A 311 -12.00 4.05 -2.78
C LEU A 311 -12.78 3.18 -1.78
N LEU A 312 -12.17 2.85 -0.63
CA LEU A 312 -12.84 2.07 0.41
C LEU A 312 -14.05 2.81 0.98
N ALA A 313 -13.94 4.11 1.22
CA ALA A 313 -15.05 4.94 1.72
C ALA A 313 -16.24 4.93 0.74
N ARG A 314 -15.98 5.02 -0.57
CA ARG A 314 -17.00 4.93 -1.61
C ARG A 314 -17.64 3.53 -1.66
N LEU A 315 -16.88 2.47 -1.42
CA LEU A 315 -17.42 1.10 -1.31
C LEU A 315 -18.33 0.91 -0.09
N LEU A 316 -18.17 1.74 0.94
CA LEU A 316 -19.00 1.74 2.15
C LEU A 316 -20.24 2.62 2.00
N SER A 317 -20.29 3.52 1.01
CA SER A 317 -21.40 4.41 0.72
C SER A 317 -22.41 3.73 -0.22
N ASP A 318 -23.69 3.85 0.10
CA ASP A 318 -24.76 3.41 -0.81
C ASP A 318 -25.04 4.46 -1.91
N ASP A 319 -24.69 5.74 -1.67
CA ASP A 319 -25.01 6.86 -2.56
C ASP A 319 -23.94 7.15 -3.63
N ASP A 320 -22.68 6.72 -3.40
CA ASP A 320 -21.52 7.00 -4.27
C ASP A 320 -20.70 5.73 -4.56
N TYR A 321 -21.39 4.65 -4.96
CA TYR A 321 -20.68 3.39 -5.26
C TYR A 321 -19.83 3.53 -6.55
N PRO A 322 -18.55 3.10 -6.55
CA PRO A 322 -17.66 3.27 -7.69
C PRO A 322 -18.12 2.48 -8.91
N SER A 323 -17.88 3.03 -10.10
CA SER A 323 -18.02 2.31 -11.36
C SER A 323 -17.00 1.17 -11.50
N ALA A 324 -17.21 0.25 -12.43
CA ALA A 324 -16.32 -0.88 -12.65
C ALA A 324 -14.85 -0.46 -12.95
N ASP A 325 -14.66 0.63 -13.70
CA ASP A 325 -13.34 1.15 -14.04
C ASP A 325 -12.65 1.81 -12.83
N GLU A 326 -13.41 2.42 -11.94
CA GLU A 326 -12.88 3.05 -10.72
C GLU A 326 -12.49 2.04 -9.65
N LEU A 327 -13.07 0.82 -9.70
CA LEU A 327 -12.73 -0.26 -8.77
C LEU A 327 -11.28 -0.77 -8.94
N ARG A 328 -10.65 -0.54 -10.08
CA ARG A 328 -9.33 -1.08 -10.43
C ARG A 328 -8.48 -0.02 -11.10
N THR A 329 -7.94 0.89 -10.29
CA THR A 329 -7.22 2.08 -10.77
C THR A 329 -5.72 1.89 -10.68
N LEU A 330 -4.99 2.37 -11.69
CA LEU A 330 -3.53 2.44 -11.70
C LEU A 330 -3.08 3.91 -11.69
N LEU A 331 -2.22 4.26 -10.75
CA LEU A 331 -1.55 5.55 -10.70
C LEU A 331 -0.30 5.53 -11.60
N PRO A 332 0.02 6.63 -12.27
CA PRO A 332 1.28 6.75 -12.97
C PRO A 332 2.45 6.71 -11.98
N CYS A 333 3.58 6.12 -12.40
CA CYS A 333 4.81 6.11 -11.62
C CYS A 333 5.80 7.11 -12.24
N PRO A 334 6.08 8.25 -11.58
CA PRO A 334 7.08 9.20 -12.05
C PRO A 334 8.46 8.58 -12.17
N ILE A 335 9.23 9.04 -13.16
CA ILE A 335 10.65 8.74 -13.31
C ILE A 335 11.42 9.97 -12.85
N ILE A 336 12.38 9.76 -11.96
CA ILE A 336 13.31 10.78 -11.52
C ILE A 336 14.64 10.56 -12.23
N ASP A 337 15.10 11.56 -12.96
CA ASP A 337 16.41 11.55 -13.57
C ASP A 337 17.48 11.78 -12.49
N GLY A 338 18.54 10.99 -12.55
CA GLY A 338 19.66 11.04 -11.61
C GLY A 338 21.01 11.03 -12.33
N ALA A 339 22.07 10.89 -11.56
CA ALA A 339 23.44 10.91 -12.05
C ALA A 339 23.96 9.55 -12.56
N THR A 340 23.15 8.48 -12.50
CA THR A 340 23.62 7.10 -12.71
C THR A 340 23.29 6.52 -14.09
N LEU A 341 22.80 7.35 -15.04
CA LEU A 341 22.49 6.94 -16.41
C LEU A 341 23.11 7.92 -17.41
N SER A 342 23.92 7.39 -18.34
CA SER A 342 24.48 8.14 -19.48
C SER A 342 24.60 7.24 -20.71
N ALA A 343 24.98 7.81 -21.86
CA ALA A 343 25.37 6.97 -22.99
C ALA A 343 26.56 6.07 -22.62
N PRO A 344 26.56 4.79 -23.03
CA PRO A 344 27.69 3.89 -22.77
C PRO A 344 28.96 4.36 -23.48
N THR A 345 30.11 4.20 -22.86
CA THR A 345 31.39 4.30 -23.56
C THR A 345 31.49 3.15 -24.57
N GLN A 346 31.97 3.41 -25.79
CA GLN A 346 31.99 2.44 -26.91
C GLN A 346 32.82 1.17 -26.65
N GLU A 347 33.61 1.14 -25.57
CA GLU A 347 34.41 -0.03 -25.18
C GLU A 347 33.87 -0.57 -23.86
N ALA A 348 33.20 -1.75 -23.93
CA ALA A 348 32.99 -2.53 -22.73
C ALA A 348 34.37 -2.89 -22.14
N ARG A 349 34.65 -2.58 -20.88
CA ARG A 349 35.86 -3.07 -20.21
C ARG A 349 35.84 -4.60 -20.24
N PRO A 350 36.98 -5.24 -20.62
CA PRO A 350 37.08 -6.68 -20.71
C PRO A 350 36.95 -7.38 -19.34
#